data_4477b1a7c972b68c16b0801ed9fec407
#
_entry.id   4477b1a7c972b68c16b0801ed9fec407
#
_cell.length_a   1.000
_cell.length_b   1.000
_cell.length_c   1.000
_cell.angle_alpha   90.00
_cell.angle_beta   90.00
_cell.angle_gamma   90.00
#
_symmetry.space_group_name_H-M   'P 1'
#
loop_
_entity.id
_entity.type
_entity.pdbx_description
1 polymer ?
#
loop_
_entity_poly.entity_id
_entity_poly.type
_entity_poly.pdbx_seq_one_letter_code
_entity_poly.pdbx_strand_id
1 'polypeptide(L)'
;MSDFELETKHEKYLITIKNLRAKNFSNDLPFLILSEKLPEGQVYKEFADGRIEIQEVASAGKKFRTRVIKVLKGLQADNVRKAYGLL
;
A
#
# COMPACT_ATOMS: atom_id res chain seq x y z
N MET A 1 22.43 -1.03 19.10
CA MET A 1 21.88 -2.08 18.24
C MET A 1 22.89 -2.44 17.16
N SER A 2 23.17 -3.71 16.96
CA SER A 2 24.12 -4.13 15.93
C SER A 2 23.47 -4.09 14.55
N ASP A 3 24.27 -3.92 13.49
CA ASP A 3 23.78 -3.93 12.11
C ASP A 3 23.08 -5.25 11.77
N PHE A 4 23.54 -6.35 12.35
CA PHE A 4 22.92 -7.66 12.18
C PHE A 4 21.48 -7.69 12.69
N GLU A 5 21.19 -7.08 13.85
CA GLU A 5 19.83 -7.03 14.41
C GLU A 5 18.90 -6.17 13.55
N LEU A 6 19.41 -5.08 12.98
CA LEU A 6 18.64 -4.23 12.07
C LEU A 6 18.26 -4.99 10.81
N GLU A 7 19.18 -5.73 10.19
CA GLU A 7 18.93 -6.52 9.00
C GLU A 7 17.89 -7.62 9.26
N THR A 8 17.99 -8.33 10.38
CA THR A 8 17.03 -9.38 10.75
C THR A 8 15.61 -8.83 10.92
N LYS A 9 15.48 -7.69 11.58
CA LYS A 9 14.18 -7.04 11.76
C LYS A 9 13.59 -6.56 10.44
N HIS A 10 14.42 -6.03 9.56
CA HIS A 10 14.00 -5.57 8.24
C HIS A 10 13.51 -6.73 7.38
N GLU A 11 14.20 -7.86 7.35
CA GLU A 11 13.79 -9.05 6.63
C GLU A 11 12.45 -9.59 7.13
N LYS A 12 12.24 -9.68 8.43
CA LYS A 12 10.97 -10.12 9.02
C LYS A 12 9.83 -9.19 8.64
N TYR A 13 10.07 -7.90 8.63
CA TYR A 13 9.08 -6.90 8.25
C TYR A 13 8.66 -7.05 6.78
N LEU A 14 9.61 -7.26 5.86
CA LEU A 14 9.32 -7.46 4.45
C LEU A 14 8.51 -8.74 4.21
N ILE A 15 8.85 -9.84 4.89
CA ILE A 15 8.10 -11.10 4.80
C ILE A 15 6.66 -10.90 5.27
N THR A 16 6.46 -10.20 6.38
CA THR A 16 5.15 -9.90 6.94
C THR A 16 4.30 -9.09 5.95
N ILE A 17 4.87 -8.07 5.32
CA ILE A 17 4.18 -7.25 4.31
C ILE A 17 3.75 -8.11 3.12
N LYS A 18 4.66 -8.94 2.59
CA LYS A 18 4.35 -9.83 1.45
C LYS A 18 3.22 -10.80 1.78
N ASN A 19 3.22 -11.36 2.97
CA ASN A 19 2.18 -12.28 3.42
C ASN A 19 0.82 -11.57 3.57
N LEU A 20 0.78 -10.38 4.15
CA LEU A 20 -0.44 -9.58 4.28
C LEU A 20 -1.00 -9.18 2.91
N ARG A 21 -0.13 -8.79 2.00
CA ARG A 21 -0.52 -8.43 0.63
C ARG A 21 -1.14 -9.61 -0.10
N ALA A 22 -0.49 -10.79 -0.05
CA ALA A 22 -1.01 -12.01 -0.67
C ALA A 22 -2.34 -12.43 -0.04
N LYS A 23 -2.48 -12.34 1.28
CA LYS A 23 -3.72 -12.67 1.99
C LYS A 23 -4.86 -11.74 1.57
N ASN A 24 -4.60 -10.44 1.48
CA ASN A 24 -5.61 -9.48 1.05
C ASN A 24 -6.08 -9.80 -0.37
N PHE A 25 -5.15 -10.06 -1.29
CA PHE A 25 -5.49 -10.38 -2.68
C PHE A 25 -6.28 -11.69 -2.80
N SER A 26 -5.95 -12.70 -2.01
CA SER A 26 -6.69 -13.96 -2.01
C SER A 26 -8.12 -13.80 -1.48
N ASN A 27 -8.37 -12.78 -0.68
CA ASN A 27 -9.70 -12.43 -0.17
C ASN A 27 -10.40 -11.32 -0.97
N ASP A 28 -9.85 -10.98 -2.14
CA ASP A 28 -10.36 -9.91 -3.01
C ASP A 28 -10.41 -8.54 -2.31
N LEU A 29 -9.45 -8.30 -1.43
CA LEU A 29 -9.30 -7.05 -0.70
C LEU A 29 -8.08 -6.27 -1.20
N PRO A 30 -8.15 -4.93 -1.22
CA PRO A 30 -7.00 -4.14 -1.59
C PRO A 30 -5.92 -4.15 -0.51
N PHE A 31 -4.67 -3.95 -0.93
CA PHE A 31 -3.54 -3.74 -0.04
C PHE A 31 -3.25 -2.24 0.08
N LEU A 32 -3.22 -1.74 1.31
CA LEU A 32 -2.99 -0.32 1.59
C LEU A 32 -1.50 -0.01 1.64
N ILE A 33 -1.10 1.04 0.91
CA ILE A 33 0.25 1.57 0.95
C ILE A 33 0.17 3.01 1.48
N LEU A 34 0.72 3.21 2.67
CA LEU A 34 0.78 4.53 3.30
C LEU A 34 2.05 5.24 2.85
N SER A 35 1.92 6.48 2.42
CA SER A 35 3.04 7.25 1.89
C SER A 35 3.01 8.69 2.38
N GLU A 36 4.17 9.16 2.84
CA GLU A 36 4.37 10.55 3.20
C GLU A 36 4.41 11.49 1.98
N LYS A 37 4.59 10.93 0.79
CA LYS A 37 4.59 11.70 -0.48
C LYS A 37 3.21 12.11 -0.91
N LEU A 38 2.17 11.46 -0.40
CA LEU A 38 0.79 11.84 -0.67
C LEU A 38 0.33 12.89 0.33
N PRO A 39 -0.59 13.79 -0.07
CA PRO A 39 -1.24 14.70 0.87
C PRO A 39 -1.90 13.95 2.01
N GLU A 40 -2.05 14.61 3.15
CA GLU A 40 -2.73 14.04 4.31
C GLU A 40 -4.14 13.57 3.94
N GLY A 41 -4.50 12.38 4.41
CA GLY A 41 -5.79 11.76 4.12
C GLY A 41 -5.82 10.96 2.83
N GLN A 42 -4.74 10.94 2.04
CA GLN A 42 -4.66 10.13 0.83
C GLN A 42 -3.80 8.90 1.03
N VAL A 43 -4.23 7.79 0.42
CA VAL A 43 -3.54 6.50 0.48
C VAL A 43 -3.52 5.85 -0.89
N TYR A 44 -2.54 4.98 -1.13
CA TYR A 44 -2.58 4.08 -2.26
C TYR A 44 -3.33 2.81 -1.85
N LYS A 45 -4.20 2.32 -2.74
CA LYS A 45 -4.81 0.99 -2.62
C LYS A 45 -4.41 0.16 -3.83
N GLU A 46 -3.67 -0.91 -3.60
CA GLU A 46 -3.28 -1.85 -4.64
C GLU A 46 -4.30 -2.98 -4.72
N PHE A 47 -4.73 -3.30 -5.92
CA PHE A 47 -5.73 -4.35 -6.16
C PHE A 47 -5.11 -5.56 -6.85
N ALA A 48 -5.74 -6.72 -6.69
CA ALA A 48 -5.25 -7.98 -7.24
C ALA A 48 -5.17 -7.99 -8.77
N ASP A 49 -5.96 -7.16 -9.44
CA ASP A 49 -5.94 -7.02 -10.90
C ASP A 49 -4.76 -6.19 -11.43
N GLY A 50 -3.94 -5.65 -10.54
CA GLY A 50 -2.73 -4.90 -10.88
C GLY A 50 -2.87 -3.39 -10.83
N ARG A 51 -4.09 -2.85 -10.76
CA ARG A 51 -4.26 -1.40 -10.65
C ARG A 51 -3.94 -0.90 -9.25
N ILE A 52 -3.51 0.34 -9.16
CA ILE A 52 -3.35 1.06 -7.89
C ILE A 52 -4.22 2.30 -7.95
N GLU A 53 -5.02 2.54 -6.93
CA GLU A 53 -5.84 3.74 -6.82
C GLU A 53 -5.30 4.64 -5.72
N ILE A 54 -5.26 5.95 -5.99
CA ILE A 54 -5.07 6.94 -4.94
C ILE A 54 -6.46 7.30 -4.45
N GLN A 55 -6.71 7.07 -3.17
CA GLN A 55 -8.01 7.36 -2.57
C GLN A 55 -7.84 8.33 -1.41
N GLU A 56 -8.77 9.27 -1.33
CA GLU A 56 -8.86 10.19 -0.21
C GLU A 56 -9.84 9.65 0.81
N VAL A 57 -9.40 9.59 2.07
CA VAL A 57 -10.24 9.16 3.19
C VAL A 57 -10.65 10.40 3.98
N ALA A 58 -11.95 10.65 4.05
CA ALA A 58 -12.49 11.75 4.84
C ALA A 58 -13.43 11.18 5.90
N SER A 59 -13.36 11.72 7.11
CA SER A 59 -14.32 11.40 8.15
C SER A 59 -15.44 12.44 8.15
N ALA A 60 -16.69 11.98 8.05
CA ALA A 60 -17.88 12.83 8.15
C ALA A 60 -18.72 12.29 9.30
N GLY A 61 -18.56 12.87 10.50
CA GLY A 61 -19.22 12.38 11.70
C GLY A 61 -18.72 11.00 12.09
N LYS A 62 -19.61 10.01 12.15
CA LYS A 62 -19.28 8.62 12.51
C LYS A 62 -18.90 7.74 11.32
N LYS A 63 -18.92 8.28 10.09
CA LYS A 63 -18.70 7.51 8.87
C LYS A 63 -17.42 7.97 8.17
N PHE A 64 -16.66 7.02 7.64
CA PHE A 64 -15.55 7.31 6.73
C PHE A 64 -16.06 7.23 5.30
N ARG A 65 -15.72 8.25 4.51
CA ARG A 65 -15.99 8.26 3.07
C ARG A 65 -14.66 8.19 2.33
N THR A 66 -14.61 7.38 1.29
CA THR A 66 -13.44 7.29 0.40
C THR A 66 -13.82 7.80 -0.98
N ARG A 67 -12.90 8.54 -1.59
CA ARG A 67 -13.06 9.05 -2.95
C ARG A 67 -11.83 8.69 -3.76
N VAL A 68 -12.05 8.11 -4.94
CA VAL A 68 -10.95 7.81 -5.86
C VAL A 68 -10.48 9.12 -6.50
N ILE A 69 -9.21 9.46 -6.27
CA ILE A 69 -8.58 10.64 -6.83
C ILE A 69 -7.97 10.33 -8.20
N LYS A 70 -7.30 9.17 -8.30
CA LYS A 70 -6.60 8.77 -9.52
C LYS A 70 -6.46 7.26 -9.57
N VAL A 71 -6.53 6.70 -10.77
CA VAL A 71 -6.28 5.28 -11.04
C VAL A 71 -4.98 5.16 -11.81
N LEU A 72 -4.05 4.35 -11.28
CA LEU A 72 -2.76 4.07 -11.88
C LEU A 72 -2.78 2.65 -12.44
N LYS A 73 -2.32 2.49 -13.67
CA LYS A 73 -2.25 1.18 -14.34
C LYS A 73 -0.90 1.01 -15.04
N GLY A 74 -0.53 -0.23 -15.33
CA GLY A 74 0.69 -0.55 -16.08
C GLY A 74 1.94 0.02 -15.42
N LEU A 75 2.73 0.76 -16.18
CA LEU A 75 4.00 1.31 -15.72
C LEU A 75 3.85 2.29 -14.54
N GLN A 76 2.79 3.07 -14.51
CA GLN A 76 2.55 4.00 -13.40
C GLN A 76 2.34 3.24 -12.08
N ALA A 77 1.57 2.15 -12.11
CA ALA A 77 1.37 1.30 -10.94
C ALA A 77 2.67 0.60 -10.54
N ASP A 78 3.43 0.09 -11.51
CA ASP A 78 4.72 -0.56 -11.25
C ASP A 78 5.75 0.39 -10.65
N ASN A 79 5.75 1.65 -11.04
CA ASN A 79 6.62 2.65 -10.44
C ASN A 79 6.32 2.85 -8.95
N VAL A 80 5.06 2.82 -8.56
CA VAL A 80 4.68 2.86 -7.14
C VAL A 80 5.17 1.60 -6.44
N ARG A 81 4.97 0.42 -7.03
CA ARG A 81 5.46 -0.85 -6.45
C ARG A 81 6.97 -0.83 -6.23
N LYS A 82 7.73 -0.35 -7.20
CA LYS A 82 9.19 -0.22 -7.08
C LYS A 82 9.59 0.71 -5.95
N ALA A 83 8.90 1.84 -5.82
CA ALA A 83 9.20 2.82 -4.78
C ALA A 83 9.03 2.25 -3.36
N TYR A 84 8.15 1.28 -3.19
CA TYR A 84 7.85 0.67 -1.89
C TYR A 84 8.33 -0.78 -1.77
N GLY A 85 9.20 -1.24 -2.67
CA GLY A 85 9.81 -2.57 -2.58
C GLY A 85 8.84 -3.72 -2.82
N LEU A 86 7.79 -3.50 -3.61
CA LEU A 86 6.77 -4.50 -3.91
C LEU A 86 6.98 -5.23 -5.24
N LEU A 87 8.02 -4.88 -5.97
CA LEU A 87 8.45 -5.60 -7.17
C LEU A 87 9.72 -6.36 -6.92
#